data_c7d7f75a978d0058a285e79aaa94f42d
#
_entry.id   c7d7f75a978d0058a285e79aaa94f42d
#
_cell.length_a   1.000
_cell.length_b   1.000
_cell.length_c   1.000
_cell.angle_alpha   90.00
_cell.angle_beta   90.00
_cell.angle_gamma   90.00
#
_symmetry.space_group_name_H-M   'P 1'
#
loop_
_entity.id
_entity.type
_entity.pdbx_description
1 polymer ?
#
loop_
_entity_poly.entity_id
_entity_poly.type
_entity_poly.pdbx_seq_one_letter_code
_entity_poly.pdbx_strand_id
1 'polypeptide(L)'
;YFRGYGNKVCVFFLPLRQIRAMKISFISLILILLSFVCQSQNEERTLVEAQLNKQGEAIILIKATDEQTDTLSRLVSLDGKKGNEWKAYVNQKQFADFLNLGLDYRCLPKEETKSVSMANSISQMESWNRYPTYDVYVDMMKDFENRFPDLCRLDTIGLSENGRLLLCLQVSDFSNSETVKPKFFYSSSIHGDELTGMVTLLRLCDSLLTSFESDSEISNLLSSTVIYICPLANPDGAYAGGNSTVANARRYNANYVDLNRNFPDPILGLHPDQEEFQAETMAFMNYAKKERFDVSVNIHGGAEVCNYPWDCWQSGQREHCDKDWFLEICNSFISDVREFSPIDYFTDVSYSGITNGGDWYVINGSRQDYHNYFLRCREITLEISTSKTPQASLLPRYWLYLGKGLVNFVSNSTKGMKGIVKDSVSSLVLDSVRIEIENINEDELFVYSKADGSYFRALLDGTYQVKFSKDGYEDKHICVSVASNGTTEEVVLMKSTDVSIEQALQTMDKSLIYPNPANDFLTIEINSESYYDVIDSRGIILQQGRLDVGRNNIQITNLQNGTYIMRLYGKDKKHPNKTMTFIKQVTK
;
A
#
# COMPACT_ATOMS: atom_id res chain seq x y z
N TYR A 1 44.01 -26.78 78.72
CA TYR A 1 44.86 -26.46 77.51
C TYR A 1 43.93 -26.12 76.35
N PHE A 2 43.67 -24.83 76.15
CA PHE A 2 43.22 -24.30 74.89
C PHE A 2 43.81 -22.89 74.70
N ARG A 3 44.69 -22.75 73.72
CA ARG A 3 45.20 -21.46 73.27
C ARG A 3 44.23 -20.87 72.24
N GLY A 4 43.66 -19.69 72.54
CA GLY A 4 42.86 -18.95 71.61
C GLY A 4 43.73 -18.14 70.64
N TYR A 5 43.43 -18.24 69.38
CA TYR A 5 43.99 -17.32 68.33
C TYR A 5 43.08 -16.11 68.19
N GLY A 6 43.57 -14.97 68.59
CA GLY A 6 42.90 -13.71 68.38
C GLY A 6 43.13 -13.17 66.96
N ASN A 7 42.12 -13.11 66.14
CA ASN A 7 42.16 -12.39 64.89
C ASN A 7 42.14 -10.88 65.11
N LYS A 8 43.28 -10.23 64.88
CA LYS A 8 43.38 -8.76 64.82
C LYS A 8 42.88 -8.32 63.45
N VAL A 9 41.65 -7.75 63.35
CA VAL A 9 41.16 -7.01 62.18
C VAL A 9 41.86 -5.65 62.19
N CYS A 10 42.81 -5.46 61.31
CA CYS A 10 43.37 -4.13 61.04
C CYS A 10 42.37 -3.32 60.20
N VAL A 11 41.67 -2.42 60.86
CA VAL A 11 40.84 -1.43 60.15
C VAL A 11 41.77 -0.28 59.74
N PHE A 12 42.10 -0.17 58.48
CA PHE A 12 42.82 0.94 57.90
C PHE A 12 41.86 2.14 57.79
N PHE A 13 41.95 3.11 58.68
CA PHE A 13 41.33 4.41 58.54
C PHE A 13 42.17 5.26 57.58
N LEU A 14 41.66 5.47 56.37
CA LEU A 14 42.22 6.49 55.47
C LEU A 14 41.96 7.88 56.05
N PRO A 15 42.98 8.79 56.10
CA PRO A 15 42.78 10.13 56.58
C PRO A 15 41.70 10.89 55.82
N LEU A 16 40.85 11.61 56.54
CA LEU A 16 39.72 12.38 55.96
C LEU A 16 40.13 13.30 54.80
N ARG A 17 41.40 13.78 54.77
CA ARG A 17 41.95 14.52 53.64
C ARG A 17 42.14 13.69 52.37
N GLN A 18 42.54 12.43 52.48
CA GLN A 18 42.68 11.54 51.33
C GLN A 18 41.33 11.14 50.77
N ILE A 19 40.30 10.91 51.60
CA ILE A 19 38.92 10.62 51.15
C ILE A 19 38.32 11.83 50.43
N ARG A 20 38.59 13.08 50.91
CA ARG A 20 38.19 14.31 50.21
C ARG A 20 38.89 14.48 48.85
N ALA A 21 40.20 14.24 48.80
CA ALA A 21 40.98 14.32 47.56
C ALA A 21 40.51 13.27 46.51
N MET A 22 40.24 12.03 46.95
CA MET A 22 39.68 10.99 46.08
C MET A 22 38.27 11.34 45.58
N LYS A 23 37.38 11.91 46.44
CA LYS A 23 36.06 12.38 46.00
C LYS A 23 36.15 13.54 45.00
N ILE A 24 37.01 14.50 45.19
CA ILE A 24 37.25 15.63 44.27
C ILE A 24 37.83 15.11 42.95
N SER A 25 38.79 14.19 42.98
CA SER A 25 39.36 13.57 41.78
C SER A 25 38.32 12.74 41.01
N PHE A 26 37.42 12.02 41.70
CA PHE A 26 36.35 11.25 41.10
C PHE A 26 35.26 12.15 40.45
N ILE A 27 34.88 13.24 41.12
CA ILE A 27 33.97 14.25 40.57
C ILE A 27 34.58 14.94 39.34
N SER A 28 35.87 15.29 39.40
CA SER A 28 36.57 15.88 38.26
C SER A 28 36.66 14.91 37.07
N LEU A 29 36.89 13.63 37.31
CA LEU A 29 36.89 12.59 36.28
C LEU A 29 35.49 12.43 35.63
N ILE A 30 34.43 12.44 36.42
CA ILE A 30 33.05 12.40 35.94
C ILE A 30 32.73 13.65 35.09
N LEU A 31 33.13 14.85 35.52
CA LEU A 31 32.94 16.08 34.77
C LEU A 31 33.71 16.09 33.45
N ILE A 32 34.93 15.55 33.44
CA ILE A 32 35.71 15.39 32.21
C ILE A 32 35.03 14.36 31.27
N LEU A 33 34.59 13.23 31.78
CA LEU A 33 33.85 12.24 30.97
C LEU A 33 32.53 12.81 30.41
N LEU A 34 31.77 13.55 31.22
CA LEU A 34 30.55 14.22 30.77
C LEU A 34 30.85 15.29 29.70
N SER A 35 31.97 16.02 29.81
CA SER A 35 32.37 17.00 28.79
C SER A 35 32.76 16.34 27.47
N PHE A 36 33.43 15.18 27.48
CA PHE A 36 33.75 14.41 26.29
C PHE A 36 32.48 13.83 25.61
N VAL A 37 31.53 13.29 26.38
CA VAL A 37 30.24 12.81 25.85
C VAL A 37 29.46 13.97 25.24
N CYS A 38 29.36 15.09 25.91
CA CYS A 38 28.68 16.28 25.42
C CYS A 38 29.33 16.84 24.14
N GLN A 39 30.66 16.82 24.05
CA GLN A 39 31.38 17.25 22.85
C GLN A 39 31.14 16.29 21.68
N SER A 40 31.17 14.97 21.91
CA SER A 40 30.88 13.96 20.90
C SER A 40 29.45 14.09 20.33
N GLN A 41 28.46 14.31 21.21
CA GLN A 41 27.06 14.50 20.76
C GLN A 41 26.87 15.80 19.96
N ASN A 42 27.60 16.87 20.28
CA ASN A 42 27.56 18.11 19.50
C ASN A 42 28.19 17.95 18.12
N GLU A 43 29.23 17.14 17.98
CA GLU A 43 29.86 16.83 16.68
C GLU A 43 28.88 16.02 15.81
N GLU A 44 28.25 14.99 16.36
CA GLU A 44 27.24 14.18 15.65
C GLU A 44 26.04 15.03 15.21
N ARG A 45 25.55 15.90 16.09
CA ARG A 45 24.49 16.85 15.78
C ARG A 45 24.84 17.75 14.60
N THR A 46 26.05 18.30 14.58
CA THR A 46 26.53 19.16 13.50
C THR A 46 26.55 18.40 12.15
N LEU A 47 26.95 17.12 12.16
CA LEU A 47 26.95 16.28 10.97
C LEU A 47 25.54 16.02 10.45
N VAL A 48 24.59 15.70 11.33
CA VAL A 48 23.18 15.51 10.96
C VAL A 48 22.59 16.80 10.37
N GLU A 49 22.77 17.95 11.05
CA GLU A 49 22.30 19.25 10.59
C GLU A 49 22.89 19.64 9.22
N ALA A 50 24.16 19.29 8.97
CA ALA A 50 24.79 19.49 7.66
C ALA A 50 24.14 18.64 6.55
N GLN A 51 23.81 17.36 6.83
CA GLN A 51 23.08 16.52 5.87
C GLN A 51 21.66 17.05 5.64
N LEU A 52 20.93 17.40 6.70
CA LEU A 52 19.59 17.98 6.61
C LEU A 52 19.57 19.25 5.75
N ASN A 53 20.53 20.16 5.97
CA ASN A 53 20.64 21.38 5.17
C ASN A 53 20.98 21.13 3.69
N LYS A 54 21.75 20.06 3.39
CA LYS A 54 22.17 19.72 2.03
C LYS A 54 21.10 18.95 1.25
N GLN A 55 20.37 18.04 1.90
CA GLN A 55 19.54 17.03 1.25
C GLN A 55 18.11 16.96 1.79
N GLY A 56 17.81 17.66 2.91
CA GLY A 56 16.52 17.63 3.60
C GLY A 56 16.25 16.34 4.39
N GLU A 57 17.15 15.36 4.31
CA GLU A 57 17.12 14.13 5.11
C GLU A 57 18.51 13.79 5.62
N ALA A 58 18.58 13.08 6.75
CA ALA A 58 19.80 12.53 7.29
C ALA A 58 19.59 11.09 7.77
N ILE A 59 20.67 10.32 7.85
CA ILE A 59 20.65 8.95 8.35
C ILE A 59 21.36 8.91 9.69
N ILE A 60 20.70 8.35 10.70
CA ILE A 60 21.26 8.17 12.03
C ILE A 60 21.18 6.72 12.48
N LEU A 61 22.16 6.31 13.28
CA LEU A 61 22.10 5.08 14.07
C LEU A 61 21.79 5.44 15.51
N ILE A 62 20.75 4.84 16.05
CA ILE A 62 20.21 5.13 17.37
C ILE A 62 20.43 3.92 18.26
N LYS A 63 21.00 4.12 19.46
CA LYS A 63 21.02 3.08 20.49
C LYS A 63 19.74 3.14 21.29
N ALA A 64 18.90 2.13 21.14
CA ALA A 64 17.62 2.05 21.86
C ALA A 64 17.31 0.61 22.27
N THR A 65 16.58 0.48 23.37
CA THR A 65 15.99 -0.81 23.81
C THR A 65 14.73 -1.12 23.03
N ASP A 66 14.29 -2.38 23.04
CA ASP A 66 13.06 -2.79 22.37
C ASP A 66 11.82 -2.05 22.93
N GLU A 67 11.80 -1.70 24.20
CA GLU A 67 10.74 -0.89 24.83
C GLU A 67 10.65 0.55 24.26
N GLN A 68 11.76 1.09 23.75
CA GLN A 68 11.82 2.44 23.17
C GLN A 68 11.46 2.46 21.69
N THR A 69 11.42 1.29 21.04
CA THR A 69 11.21 1.16 19.58
C THR A 69 9.85 1.70 19.16
N ASP A 70 8.80 1.44 19.94
CA ASP A 70 7.45 1.91 19.64
C ASP A 70 7.35 3.45 19.62
N THR A 71 8.06 4.11 20.55
CA THR A 71 8.16 5.58 20.54
C THR A 71 8.98 6.08 19.37
N LEU A 72 10.10 5.39 19.06
CA LEU A 72 10.98 5.77 17.95
C LEU A 72 10.30 5.64 16.59
N SER A 73 9.56 4.55 16.35
CA SER A 73 8.88 4.30 15.07
C SER A 73 7.82 5.37 14.72
N ARG A 74 7.30 6.07 15.74
CA ARG A 74 6.35 7.19 15.58
C ARG A 74 7.02 8.55 15.34
N LEU A 75 8.29 8.68 15.70
CA LEU A 75 9.02 9.96 15.61
C LEU A 75 9.98 10.01 14.42
N VAL A 76 10.56 8.88 14.03
CA VAL A 76 11.56 8.80 12.98
C VAL A 76 11.22 7.65 12.04
N SER A 77 11.72 7.70 10.82
CA SER A 77 11.53 6.65 9.83
C SER A 77 12.55 5.53 10.03
N LEU A 78 12.19 4.51 10.82
CA LEU A 78 13.05 3.33 11.04
C LEU A 78 13.23 2.55 9.72
N ASP A 79 14.48 2.07 9.50
CA ASP A 79 14.92 1.38 8.28
C ASP A 79 15.73 0.10 8.60
N GLY A 80 15.51 -0.48 9.77
CA GLY A 80 16.12 -1.73 10.19
C GLY A 80 16.94 -1.65 11.47
N LYS A 81 17.29 -2.82 12.00
CA LYS A 81 18.04 -3.01 13.25
C LYS A 81 19.28 -3.86 12.99
N LYS A 82 20.40 -3.46 13.60
CA LYS A 82 21.62 -4.26 13.62
C LYS A 82 22.18 -4.34 15.04
N GLY A 83 22.02 -5.49 15.69
CA GLY A 83 22.32 -5.64 17.11
C GLY A 83 21.41 -4.73 17.95
N ASN A 84 21.98 -3.82 18.72
CA ASN A 84 21.27 -2.85 19.56
C ASN A 84 21.15 -1.45 18.89
N GLU A 85 21.51 -1.32 17.63
CA GLU A 85 21.46 -0.06 16.90
C GLU A 85 20.35 -0.09 15.85
N TRP A 86 19.52 0.96 15.84
CA TRP A 86 18.46 1.19 14.88
C TRP A 86 18.94 2.19 13.83
N LYS A 87 18.86 1.81 12.57
CA LYS A 87 19.04 2.74 11.46
C LYS A 87 17.74 3.49 11.26
N ALA A 88 17.80 4.81 11.16
CA ALA A 88 16.65 5.66 10.92
C ALA A 88 16.98 6.78 9.95
N TYR A 89 15.99 7.16 9.15
CA TYR A 89 15.97 8.41 8.41
C TYR A 89 15.24 9.46 9.24
N VAL A 90 15.71 10.69 9.15
CA VAL A 90 15.09 11.85 9.81
C VAL A 90 15.03 13.03 8.84
N ASN A 91 13.94 13.76 8.86
CA ASN A 91 13.84 15.12 8.32
C ASN A 91 14.12 16.14 9.45
N GLN A 92 14.07 17.42 9.14
CA GLN A 92 14.40 18.48 10.11
C GLN A 92 13.47 18.49 11.34
N LYS A 93 12.16 18.25 11.15
CA LYS A 93 11.15 18.18 12.22
C LYS A 93 11.39 16.94 13.09
N GLN A 94 11.49 15.79 12.45
CA GLN A 94 11.72 14.52 13.13
C GLN A 94 13.01 14.51 13.95
N PHE A 95 14.10 15.12 13.44
CA PHE A 95 15.35 15.22 14.19
C PHE A 95 15.21 16.13 15.40
N ALA A 96 14.49 17.24 15.29
CA ALA A 96 14.24 18.13 16.43
C ALA A 96 13.43 17.42 17.53
N ASP A 97 12.41 16.65 17.15
CA ASP A 97 11.60 15.88 18.10
C ASP A 97 12.39 14.71 18.70
N PHE A 98 13.21 14.03 17.91
CA PHE A 98 14.09 12.95 18.36
C PHE A 98 15.08 13.40 19.43
N LEU A 99 15.67 14.59 19.29
CA LEU A 99 16.62 15.15 20.28
C LEU A 99 16.01 15.27 21.68
N ASN A 100 14.68 15.43 21.79
CA ASN A 100 13.99 15.51 23.08
C ASN A 100 13.96 14.17 23.83
N LEU A 101 14.24 13.04 23.15
CA LEU A 101 14.33 11.73 23.80
C LEU A 101 15.63 11.52 24.56
N GLY A 102 16.68 12.30 24.27
CA GLY A 102 17.99 12.20 24.91
C GLY A 102 18.69 10.86 24.65
N LEU A 103 18.39 10.18 23.56
CA LEU A 103 19.03 8.91 23.20
C LEU A 103 20.37 9.13 22.51
N ASP A 104 21.30 8.19 22.71
CA ASP A 104 22.57 8.16 22.01
C ASP A 104 22.38 7.85 20.53
N TYR A 105 22.98 8.65 19.68
CA TYR A 105 22.97 8.44 18.23
C TYR A 105 24.31 8.82 17.60
N ARG A 106 24.50 8.35 16.36
CA ARG A 106 25.60 8.79 15.49
C ARG A 106 25.08 9.04 14.07
N CYS A 107 25.64 10.04 13.42
CA CYS A 107 25.36 10.32 12.02
C CYS A 107 25.99 9.26 11.11
N LEU A 108 25.22 8.71 10.18
CA LEU A 108 25.78 7.91 9.09
C LEU A 108 25.99 8.81 7.87
N PRO A 109 27.18 8.76 7.26
CA PRO A 109 27.35 9.42 5.98
C PRO A 109 26.40 8.78 4.96
N LYS A 110 25.61 9.58 4.27
CA LYS A 110 24.91 9.10 3.09
C LYS A 110 25.98 8.75 2.05
N GLU A 111 25.96 7.52 1.55
CA GLU A 111 26.88 7.13 0.48
C GLU A 111 26.69 8.09 -0.68
N GLU A 112 27.75 8.82 -1.05
CA GLU A 112 27.72 9.60 -2.29
C GLU A 112 27.58 8.62 -3.45
N THR A 113 26.42 8.63 -4.10
CA THR A 113 26.19 7.82 -5.30
C THR A 113 27.22 8.25 -6.34
N LYS A 114 28.24 7.42 -6.53
CA LYS A 114 29.16 7.51 -7.66
C LYS A 114 28.33 7.61 -8.93
N SER A 115 28.83 8.28 -9.97
CA SER A 115 28.10 8.56 -11.21
C SER A 115 27.18 7.42 -11.63
N VAL A 116 25.86 7.65 -11.55
CA VAL A 116 24.84 6.66 -11.91
C VAL A 116 24.74 6.60 -13.42
N SER A 117 24.80 5.40 -14.01
CA SER A 117 24.58 5.24 -15.45
C SER A 117 23.11 5.45 -15.79
N MET A 118 22.82 6.56 -16.47
CA MET A 118 21.46 6.92 -16.91
C MET A 118 21.23 6.55 -18.37
N ALA A 119 20.01 6.16 -18.71
CA ALA A 119 19.51 6.02 -20.07
C ALA A 119 18.79 7.30 -20.48
N ASN A 120 19.18 7.88 -21.63
CA ASN A 120 18.58 9.08 -22.21
C ASN A 120 17.69 8.78 -23.42
N SER A 121 17.45 7.50 -23.71
CA SER A 121 16.50 7.02 -24.72
C SER A 121 16.04 5.60 -24.35
N ILE A 122 14.89 5.18 -24.87
CA ILE A 122 14.35 3.81 -24.68
C ILE A 122 15.37 2.77 -25.18
N SER A 123 16.03 3.01 -26.31
CA SER A 123 17.02 2.07 -26.86
C SER A 123 18.22 1.81 -25.94
N GLN A 124 18.57 2.76 -25.07
CA GLN A 124 19.62 2.56 -24.07
C GLN A 124 19.16 1.68 -22.88
N MET A 125 17.88 1.39 -22.77
CA MET A 125 17.33 0.47 -21.76
C MET A 125 17.32 -1.00 -22.20
N GLU A 126 17.55 -1.33 -23.47
CA GLU A 126 17.51 -2.71 -24.00
C GLU A 126 18.37 -3.73 -23.21
N SER A 127 19.50 -3.28 -22.66
CA SER A 127 20.36 -4.12 -21.80
C SER A 127 19.98 -4.10 -20.33
N TRP A 128 19.01 -3.30 -19.91
CA TRP A 128 18.54 -3.14 -18.52
C TRP A 128 19.64 -2.84 -17.49
N ASN A 129 20.78 -2.30 -17.93
CA ASN A 129 21.94 -1.98 -17.11
C ASN A 129 22.12 -0.47 -16.86
N ARG A 130 21.03 0.28 -16.91
CA ARG A 130 20.95 1.73 -16.68
C ARG A 130 19.67 2.05 -15.92
N TYR A 131 19.67 3.19 -15.24
CA TYR A 131 18.45 3.80 -14.75
C TYR A 131 17.87 4.73 -15.84
N PRO A 132 16.56 4.73 -16.10
CA PRO A 132 15.98 5.69 -17.02
C PRO A 132 16.05 7.10 -16.44
N THR A 133 16.23 8.13 -17.27
CA THR A 133 15.81 9.48 -16.88
C THR A 133 14.30 9.52 -16.68
N TYR A 134 13.76 10.53 -15.99
CA TYR A 134 12.31 10.63 -15.79
C TYR A 134 11.56 10.65 -17.13
N ASP A 135 12.06 11.39 -18.10
CA ASP A 135 11.45 11.47 -19.43
C ASP A 135 11.47 10.11 -20.14
N VAL A 136 12.59 9.37 -20.07
CA VAL A 136 12.68 8.00 -20.62
C VAL A 136 11.74 7.04 -19.91
N TYR A 137 11.58 7.14 -18.58
CA TYR A 137 10.60 6.36 -17.84
C TYR A 137 9.17 6.59 -18.36
N VAL A 138 8.78 7.86 -18.50
CA VAL A 138 7.45 8.24 -19.02
C VAL A 138 7.27 7.74 -20.47
N ASP A 139 8.29 7.89 -21.30
CA ASP A 139 8.25 7.44 -22.70
C ASP A 139 8.16 5.91 -22.80
N MET A 140 8.87 5.15 -21.94
CA MET A 140 8.74 3.68 -21.88
C MET A 140 7.33 3.24 -21.53
N MET A 141 6.73 3.87 -20.50
CA MET A 141 5.37 3.53 -20.08
C MET A 141 4.34 3.77 -21.21
N LYS A 142 4.48 4.85 -21.96
CA LYS A 142 3.66 5.13 -23.15
C LYS A 142 3.96 4.18 -24.31
N ASP A 143 5.23 3.82 -24.53
CA ASP A 143 5.64 2.92 -25.59
C ASP A 143 5.05 1.52 -25.42
N PHE A 144 4.94 1.01 -24.20
CA PHE A 144 4.27 -0.28 -23.92
C PHE A 144 2.84 -0.28 -24.44
N GLU A 145 2.02 0.73 -24.10
CA GLU A 145 0.65 0.84 -24.58
C GLU A 145 0.59 0.97 -26.11
N ASN A 146 1.47 1.79 -26.70
CA ASN A 146 1.49 1.99 -28.15
C ASN A 146 1.86 0.73 -28.94
N ARG A 147 2.79 -0.08 -28.42
CA ARG A 147 3.22 -1.34 -29.07
C ARG A 147 2.23 -2.49 -28.87
N PHE A 148 1.53 -2.52 -27.73
CA PHE A 148 0.68 -3.63 -27.32
C PHE A 148 -0.73 -3.17 -26.89
N PRO A 149 -1.51 -2.47 -27.76
CA PRO A 149 -2.77 -1.85 -27.37
C PRO A 149 -3.88 -2.86 -26.96
N ASP A 150 -3.77 -4.12 -27.40
CA ASP A 150 -4.71 -5.19 -27.02
C ASP A 150 -4.36 -5.86 -25.69
N LEU A 151 -3.13 -5.68 -25.21
CA LEU A 151 -2.60 -6.31 -23.99
C LEU A 151 -2.35 -5.31 -22.86
N CYS A 152 -2.24 -4.01 -23.14
CA CYS A 152 -1.95 -3.07 -22.09
C CYS A 152 -2.68 -1.74 -22.23
N ARG A 153 -2.92 -1.08 -21.08
CA ARG A 153 -3.53 0.24 -20.97
C ARG A 153 -2.76 1.04 -19.94
N LEU A 154 -2.48 2.30 -20.25
CA LEU A 154 -1.74 3.19 -19.36
C LEU A 154 -2.69 4.10 -18.60
N ASP A 155 -2.68 4.02 -17.26
CA ASP A 155 -3.37 4.94 -16.37
C ASP A 155 -2.41 5.98 -15.81
N THR A 156 -2.87 7.23 -15.73
CA THR A 156 -2.29 8.23 -14.85
C THR A 156 -3.12 8.26 -13.57
N ILE A 157 -2.60 7.66 -12.48
CA ILE A 157 -3.33 7.52 -11.22
C ILE A 157 -3.34 8.79 -10.38
N GLY A 158 -2.44 9.73 -10.67
CA GLY A 158 -2.34 11.01 -10.01
C GLY A 158 -1.06 11.76 -10.40
N LEU A 159 -0.80 12.82 -9.65
CA LEU A 159 0.43 13.59 -9.72
C LEU A 159 1.13 13.56 -8.37
N SER A 160 2.46 13.59 -8.37
CA SER A 160 3.25 13.83 -7.17
C SER A 160 3.13 15.28 -6.69
N GLU A 161 3.65 15.60 -5.52
CA GLU A 161 3.66 16.97 -4.97
C GLU A 161 4.30 18.00 -5.92
N ASN A 162 5.33 17.62 -6.69
CA ASN A 162 5.96 18.47 -7.70
C ASN A 162 5.35 18.33 -9.09
N GLY A 163 4.20 17.65 -9.24
CA GLY A 163 3.47 17.51 -10.49
C GLY A 163 4.02 16.48 -11.47
N ARG A 164 4.87 15.54 -11.03
CA ARG A 164 5.27 14.39 -11.84
C ARG A 164 4.17 13.35 -11.92
N LEU A 165 4.05 12.68 -13.06
CA LEU A 165 3.02 11.66 -13.29
C LEU A 165 3.26 10.42 -12.42
N LEU A 166 2.21 9.92 -11.81
CA LEU A 166 2.14 8.59 -11.20
C LEU A 166 1.48 7.66 -12.23
N LEU A 167 2.28 6.80 -12.84
CA LEU A 167 1.87 5.96 -13.97
C LEU A 167 1.69 4.51 -13.55
N CYS A 168 0.60 3.90 -13.98
CA CYS A 168 0.30 2.49 -13.76
C CYS A 168 -0.11 1.83 -15.08
N LEU A 169 0.54 0.73 -15.44
CA LEU A 169 0.21 -0.06 -16.61
C LEU A 169 -0.74 -1.20 -16.20
N GLN A 170 -1.87 -1.33 -16.87
CA GLN A 170 -2.73 -2.51 -16.77
C GLN A 170 -2.31 -3.49 -17.86
N VAL A 171 -1.94 -4.70 -17.50
CA VAL A 171 -1.49 -5.76 -18.42
C VAL A 171 -2.43 -6.95 -18.32
N SER A 172 -3.07 -7.34 -19.42
CA SER A 172 -4.01 -8.45 -19.53
C SER A 172 -4.31 -8.70 -20.99
N ASP A 173 -4.80 -9.88 -21.35
CA ASP A 173 -5.50 -10.10 -22.61
C ASP A 173 -6.91 -9.48 -22.51
N PHE A 174 -7.07 -8.26 -23.03
CA PHE A 174 -8.36 -7.55 -23.04
C PHE A 174 -9.32 -8.00 -24.14
N SER A 175 -8.88 -8.89 -25.03
CA SER A 175 -9.77 -9.52 -26.02
C SER A 175 -10.71 -10.55 -25.38
N ASN A 176 -10.31 -11.12 -24.24
CA ASN A 176 -11.08 -12.09 -23.47
C ASN A 176 -11.84 -11.41 -22.34
N SER A 177 -13.06 -10.92 -22.62
CA SER A 177 -13.90 -10.18 -21.67
C SER A 177 -14.90 -11.03 -20.88
N GLU A 178 -15.05 -12.33 -21.20
CA GLU A 178 -16.09 -13.19 -20.61
C GLU A 178 -15.72 -13.77 -19.24
N THR A 179 -14.45 -13.77 -18.87
CA THR A 179 -14.00 -14.37 -17.62
C THR A 179 -13.79 -13.33 -16.52
N VAL A 180 -14.21 -13.65 -15.29
CA VAL A 180 -13.85 -12.90 -14.09
C VAL A 180 -12.35 -13.02 -13.88
N LYS A 181 -11.62 -11.90 -13.94
CA LYS A 181 -10.18 -11.85 -13.77
C LYS A 181 -9.83 -11.23 -12.41
N PRO A 182 -9.09 -11.93 -11.52
CA PRO A 182 -8.50 -11.31 -10.35
C PRO A 182 -7.63 -10.12 -10.75
N LYS A 183 -7.62 -9.09 -9.91
CA LYS A 183 -6.80 -7.89 -10.10
C LYS A 183 -5.59 -7.94 -9.18
N PHE A 184 -4.43 -8.06 -9.77
CA PHE A 184 -3.15 -8.07 -9.07
C PHE A 184 -2.42 -6.75 -9.24
N PHE A 185 -1.81 -6.21 -8.16
CA PHE A 185 -1.12 -4.92 -8.20
C PHE A 185 0.33 -5.01 -7.73
N TYR A 186 1.26 -4.70 -8.62
CA TYR A 186 2.67 -4.43 -8.31
C TYR A 186 2.94 -2.94 -8.24
N SER A 187 3.65 -2.50 -7.21
CA SER A 187 4.27 -1.18 -7.22
C SER A 187 5.67 -1.22 -6.60
N SER A 188 6.49 -0.21 -6.90
CA SER A 188 7.80 -0.06 -6.28
C SER A 188 8.16 1.40 -6.04
N SER A 189 9.28 1.61 -5.35
CA SER A 189 9.88 2.92 -5.13
C SER A 189 8.95 3.92 -4.42
N ILE A 190 8.16 3.44 -3.44
CA ILE A 190 7.43 4.31 -2.52
C ILE A 190 8.43 5.12 -1.66
N HIS A 191 9.58 4.52 -1.33
CA HIS A 191 10.78 5.26 -0.95
C HIS A 191 11.57 5.55 -2.22
N GLY A 192 11.81 6.83 -2.49
CA GLY A 192 12.36 7.24 -3.79
C GLY A 192 13.81 6.83 -4.04
N ASP A 193 14.55 6.42 -3.00
CA ASP A 193 15.92 5.92 -3.11
C ASP A 193 16.00 4.38 -3.34
N GLU A 194 14.88 3.66 -3.35
CA GLU A 194 14.79 2.21 -3.52
C GLU A 194 14.48 1.86 -4.98
N LEU A 195 15.49 1.93 -5.85
CA LEU A 195 15.30 1.98 -7.30
C LEU A 195 15.46 0.65 -8.03
N THR A 196 15.89 -0.42 -7.35
CA THR A 196 15.98 -1.76 -7.95
C THR A 196 14.62 -2.22 -8.48
N GLY A 197 13.56 -2.01 -7.70
CA GLY A 197 12.19 -2.38 -8.04
C GLY A 197 11.64 -1.63 -9.26
N MET A 198 11.98 -0.35 -9.42
CA MET A 198 11.56 0.43 -10.60
C MET A 198 12.02 -0.24 -11.91
N VAL A 199 13.30 -0.56 -12.02
CA VAL A 199 13.85 -1.18 -13.24
C VAL A 199 13.36 -2.61 -13.40
N THR A 200 13.24 -3.36 -12.31
CA THR A 200 12.72 -4.73 -12.32
C THR A 200 11.27 -4.78 -12.82
N LEU A 201 10.40 -3.87 -12.36
CA LEU A 201 9.00 -3.82 -12.79
C LEU A 201 8.85 -3.30 -14.24
N LEU A 202 9.67 -2.35 -14.69
CA LEU A 202 9.71 -1.97 -16.11
C LEU A 202 10.08 -3.17 -16.99
N ARG A 203 11.05 -3.98 -16.57
CA ARG A 203 11.45 -5.18 -17.27
C ARG A 203 10.39 -6.28 -17.20
N LEU A 204 9.65 -6.38 -16.12
CA LEU A 204 8.50 -7.27 -16.02
C LEU A 204 7.41 -6.89 -17.04
N CYS A 205 7.10 -5.60 -17.20
CA CYS A 205 6.17 -5.13 -18.22
C CYS A 205 6.63 -5.58 -19.62
N ASP A 206 7.87 -5.31 -19.98
CA ASP A 206 8.43 -5.69 -21.28
C ASP A 206 8.38 -7.22 -21.49
N SER A 207 8.79 -8.00 -20.48
CA SER A 207 8.79 -9.46 -20.55
C SER A 207 7.38 -10.04 -20.72
N LEU A 208 6.39 -9.60 -19.96
CA LEU A 208 5.01 -10.06 -20.08
C LEU A 208 4.42 -9.77 -21.47
N LEU A 209 4.64 -8.55 -21.96
CA LEU A 209 4.07 -8.10 -23.24
C LEU A 209 4.73 -8.77 -24.45
N THR A 210 6.06 -8.89 -24.44
CA THR A 210 6.80 -9.48 -25.56
C THR A 210 6.71 -11.00 -25.62
N SER A 211 6.46 -11.68 -24.49
CA SER A 211 6.37 -13.14 -24.42
C SER A 211 4.96 -13.68 -24.63
N PHE A 212 3.93 -12.83 -24.70
CA PHE A 212 2.52 -13.27 -24.76
C PHE A 212 2.23 -14.27 -25.87
N GLU A 213 2.73 -14.05 -27.07
CA GLU A 213 2.49 -14.93 -28.23
C GLU A 213 3.35 -16.21 -28.24
N SER A 214 4.51 -16.17 -27.54
CA SER A 214 5.53 -17.23 -27.60
C SER A 214 5.58 -18.13 -26.37
N ASP A 215 5.03 -17.68 -25.25
CA ASP A 215 5.03 -18.38 -23.98
C ASP A 215 3.61 -18.66 -23.49
N SER A 216 3.22 -19.94 -23.45
CA SER A 216 1.87 -20.35 -23.05
C SER A 216 1.56 -20.08 -21.58
N GLU A 217 2.56 -20.03 -20.68
CA GLU A 217 2.33 -19.69 -19.27
C GLU A 217 1.99 -18.21 -19.13
N ILE A 218 2.72 -17.34 -19.81
CA ILE A 218 2.41 -15.90 -19.88
C ILE A 218 1.06 -15.65 -20.55
N SER A 219 0.78 -16.34 -21.68
CA SER A 219 -0.50 -16.21 -22.37
C SER A 219 -1.68 -16.59 -21.46
N ASN A 220 -1.59 -17.73 -20.75
CA ASN A 220 -2.61 -18.16 -19.79
C ASN A 220 -2.75 -17.20 -18.62
N LEU A 221 -1.63 -16.69 -18.09
CA LEU A 221 -1.63 -15.71 -16.99
C LEU A 221 -2.38 -14.44 -17.38
N LEU A 222 -2.06 -13.84 -18.51
CA LEU A 222 -2.69 -12.60 -18.97
C LEU A 222 -4.16 -12.82 -19.41
N SER A 223 -4.51 -14.02 -19.89
CA SER A 223 -5.90 -14.37 -20.21
C SER A 223 -6.77 -14.53 -18.95
N SER A 224 -6.18 -14.84 -17.79
CA SER A 224 -6.91 -15.14 -16.55
C SER A 224 -6.82 -14.07 -15.46
N THR A 225 -5.92 -13.06 -15.61
CA THR A 225 -5.62 -12.06 -14.58
C THR A 225 -5.45 -10.68 -15.20
N VAL A 226 -5.77 -9.62 -14.46
CA VAL A 226 -5.37 -8.24 -14.79
C VAL A 226 -4.24 -7.83 -13.85
N ILE A 227 -3.06 -7.59 -14.39
CA ILE A 227 -1.87 -7.20 -13.63
C ILE A 227 -1.69 -5.68 -13.76
N TYR A 228 -1.75 -4.98 -12.66
CA TYR A 228 -1.47 -3.55 -12.56
C TYR A 228 -0.03 -3.36 -12.12
N ILE A 229 0.75 -2.55 -12.83
CA ILE A 229 2.18 -2.36 -12.55
C ILE A 229 2.49 -0.86 -12.49
N CYS A 230 2.87 -0.38 -11.30
CA CYS A 230 3.31 0.99 -11.04
C CYS A 230 4.79 0.98 -10.64
N PRO A 231 5.75 1.12 -11.57
CA PRO A 231 7.17 0.99 -11.28
C PRO A 231 7.72 2.08 -10.36
N LEU A 232 7.08 3.25 -10.29
CA LEU A 232 7.62 4.44 -9.63
C LEU A 232 6.53 5.17 -8.84
N ALA A 233 6.40 4.83 -7.56
CA ALA A 233 5.38 5.41 -6.67
C ALA A 233 5.77 6.79 -6.11
N ASN A 234 7.08 7.08 -6.00
CA ASN A 234 7.60 8.35 -5.49
C ASN A 234 8.61 8.98 -6.48
N PRO A 235 8.12 9.56 -7.58
CA PRO A 235 9.00 10.16 -8.58
C PRO A 235 9.76 11.39 -8.06
N ASP A 236 9.24 12.09 -7.07
CA ASP A 236 9.90 13.26 -6.49
C ASP A 236 11.09 12.87 -5.60
N GLY A 237 10.97 11.78 -4.88
CA GLY A 237 12.09 11.18 -4.15
C GLY A 237 13.15 10.61 -5.08
N ALA A 238 12.73 9.84 -6.09
CA ALA A 238 13.64 9.20 -7.05
C ALA A 238 14.45 10.21 -7.87
N TYR A 239 13.80 11.26 -8.33
CA TYR A 239 14.43 12.32 -9.14
C TYR A 239 14.62 13.62 -8.36
N ALA A 240 14.96 13.54 -7.08
CA ALA A 240 15.20 14.71 -6.23
C ALA A 240 16.35 15.59 -6.76
N GLY A 241 17.31 15.01 -7.48
CA GLY A 241 18.40 15.71 -8.15
C GLY A 241 18.04 16.30 -9.52
N GLY A 242 16.78 16.17 -9.96
CA GLY A 242 16.29 16.60 -11.27
C GLY A 242 16.02 15.43 -12.23
N ASN A 243 15.24 15.68 -13.29
CA ASN A 243 14.72 14.63 -14.19
C ASN A 243 15.79 13.80 -14.91
N SER A 244 17.02 14.31 -15.00
CA SER A 244 18.10 13.66 -15.74
C SER A 244 18.89 12.62 -14.95
N THR A 245 18.67 12.51 -13.63
CA THR A 245 19.50 11.65 -12.78
C THR A 245 18.76 11.19 -11.53
N VAL A 246 19.09 9.98 -11.07
CA VAL A 246 18.70 9.43 -9.77
C VAL A 246 19.83 9.52 -8.73
N ALA A 247 20.93 10.21 -9.01
CA ALA A 247 22.12 10.26 -8.15
C ALA A 247 21.84 10.83 -6.75
N ASN A 248 20.85 11.70 -6.61
CA ASN A 248 20.45 12.31 -5.33
C ASN A 248 19.08 11.82 -4.86
N ALA A 249 18.71 10.60 -5.27
CA ALA A 249 17.48 9.99 -4.80
C ALA A 249 17.41 9.99 -3.27
N ARG A 250 16.22 10.19 -2.73
CA ARG A 250 15.95 10.24 -1.30
C ARG A 250 14.75 9.39 -0.93
N ARG A 251 14.70 8.97 0.33
CA ARG A 251 13.61 8.16 0.87
C ARG A 251 12.26 8.88 0.77
N TYR A 252 12.21 10.11 1.25
CA TYR A 252 11.01 10.91 1.37
C TYR A 252 10.52 11.48 0.03
N ASN A 253 9.26 11.90 -0.01
CA ASN A 253 8.70 12.66 -1.13
C ASN A 253 9.21 14.13 -1.17
N ALA A 254 8.57 14.99 -1.97
CA ALA A 254 8.95 16.40 -2.09
C ALA A 254 8.79 17.18 -0.78
N ASN A 255 7.80 16.84 0.04
CA ASN A 255 7.51 17.47 1.33
C ASN A 255 8.31 16.86 2.49
N TYR A 256 9.25 15.95 2.21
CA TYR A 256 10.03 15.22 3.23
C TYR A 256 9.16 14.35 4.14
N VAL A 257 8.06 13.80 3.62
CA VAL A 257 7.20 12.83 4.30
C VAL A 257 7.55 11.41 3.83
N ASP A 258 7.62 10.47 4.78
CA ASP A 258 7.72 9.04 4.49
C ASP A 258 6.36 8.52 4.04
N LEU A 259 6.22 8.25 2.73
CA LEU A 259 4.96 7.81 2.16
C LEU A 259 4.49 6.47 2.73
N ASN A 260 5.42 5.60 3.21
CA ASN A 260 5.05 4.33 3.84
C ASN A 260 4.83 4.46 5.37
N ARG A 261 4.52 5.67 5.83
CA ARG A 261 4.01 6.01 7.17
C ARG A 261 2.77 6.91 7.08
N ASN A 262 2.36 7.29 5.87
CA ASN A 262 1.34 8.29 5.61
C ASN A 262 -0.02 7.68 5.19
N PHE A 263 -0.22 6.35 5.34
CA PHE A 263 -1.53 5.71 5.14
C PHE A 263 -2.31 5.62 6.44
N PRO A 264 -3.66 5.52 6.39
CA PRO A 264 -4.46 5.19 7.56
C PRO A 264 -3.98 3.91 8.23
N ASP A 265 -3.92 3.94 9.56
CA ASP A 265 -3.37 2.86 10.39
C ASP A 265 -4.48 2.21 11.24
N PRO A 266 -4.48 0.87 11.41
CA PRO A 266 -5.47 0.17 12.21
C PRO A 266 -5.51 0.58 13.69
N ILE A 267 -4.38 1.05 14.25
CA ILE A 267 -4.24 1.43 15.66
C ILE A 267 -4.33 2.93 15.85
N LEU A 268 -3.57 3.70 15.04
CA LEU A 268 -3.41 5.15 15.22
C LEU A 268 -4.40 5.99 14.41
N GLY A 269 -5.16 5.38 13.51
CA GLY A 269 -6.19 6.07 12.74
C GLY A 269 -5.67 6.73 11.47
N LEU A 270 -6.26 7.89 11.11
CA LEU A 270 -6.09 8.46 9.76
C LEU A 270 -4.70 9.05 9.50
N HIS A 271 -4.07 9.66 10.49
CA HIS A 271 -2.79 10.38 10.34
C HIS A 271 -1.77 9.87 11.38
N PRO A 272 -1.23 8.66 11.21
CA PRO A 272 -0.35 8.04 12.20
C PRO A 272 0.99 8.78 12.33
N ASP A 273 1.45 9.44 11.27
CA ASP A 273 2.67 10.25 11.18
C ASP A 273 2.45 11.74 11.56
N GLN A 274 1.20 12.13 11.89
CA GLN A 274 0.79 13.51 12.19
C GLN A 274 1.01 14.49 11.02
N GLU A 275 1.12 13.98 9.80
CA GLU A 275 1.18 14.77 8.57
C GLU A 275 -0.12 14.64 7.79
N GLU A 276 -0.43 15.61 6.95
CA GLU A 276 -1.52 15.51 5.98
C GLU A 276 -1.22 14.44 4.93
N PHE A 277 -2.28 13.84 4.37
CA PHE A 277 -2.08 12.90 3.27
C PHE A 277 -1.38 13.59 2.09
N GLN A 278 -0.30 12.98 1.64
CA GLN A 278 0.44 13.48 0.49
C GLN A 278 -0.30 13.19 -0.82
N ALA A 279 0.00 13.94 -1.86
CA ALA A 279 -0.62 13.77 -3.19
C ALA A 279 -0.45 12.33 -3.70
N GLU A 280 0.73 11.75 -3.51
CA GLU A 280 1.03 10.35 -3.85
C GLU A 280 0.17 9.38 -3.03
N THR A 281 0.10 9.56 -1.71
CA THR A 281 -0.73 8.73 -0.81
C THR A 281 -2.21 8.77 -1.23
N MET A 282 -2.74 9.97 -1.48
CA MET A 282 -4.11 10.15 -1.94
C MET A 282 -4.38 9.49 -3.29
N ALA A 283 -3.42 9.59 -4.24
CA ALA A 283 -3.53 8.96 -5.55
C ALA A 283 -3.62 7.43 -5.42
N PHE A 284 -2.74 6.80 -4.63
CA PHE A 284 -2.75 5.36 -4.37
C PHE A 284 -4.02 4.91 -3.66
N MET A 285 -4.46 5.62 -2.61
CA MET A 285 -5.70 5.29 -1.90
C MET A 285 -6.93 5.37 -2.81
N ASN A 286 -7.04 6.41 -3.62
CA ASN A 286 -8.16 6.58 -4.54
C ASN A 286 -8.15 5.52 -5.65
N TYR A 287 -6.98 5.21 -6.19
CA TYR A 287 -6.84 4.19 -7.22
C TYR A 287 -7.16 2.79 -6.69
N ALA A 288 -6.66 2.44 -5.51
CA ALA A 288 -6.95 1.16 -4.87
C ALA A 288 -8.45 1.00 -4.52
N LYS A 289 -9.11 2.06 -4.06
CA LYS A 289 -10.57 2.07 -3.82
C LYS A 289 -11.37 1.92 -5.11
N LYS A 290 -10.93 2.54 -6.20
CA LYS A 290 -11.57 2.47 -7.52
C LYS A 290 -11.42 1.07 -8.13
N GLU A 291 -10.20 0.56 -8.19
CA GLU A 291 -9.89 -0.69 -8.86
C GLU A 291 -10.23 -1.92 -8.02
N ARG A 292 -10.19 -1.81 -6.67
CA ARG A 292 -10.48 -2.91 -5.73
C ARG A 292 -9.61 -4.13 -6.04
N PHE A 293 -8.28 -3.96 -5.85
CA PHE A 293 -7.29 -5.01 -6.03
C PHE A 293 -7.57 -6.20 -5.09
N ASP A 294 -7.34 -7.39 -5.58
CA ASP A 294 -7.52 -8.62 -4.82
C ASP A 294 -6.23 -9.02 -4.09
N VAL A 295 -5.09 -8.87 -4.78
CA VAL A 295 -3.75 -9.12 -4.24
C VAL A 295 -2.82 -7.99 -4.66
N SER A 296 -1.90 -7.61 -3.80
CA SER A 296 -0.88 -6.62 -4.16
C SER A 296 0.48 -6.88 -3.52
N VAL A 297 1.51 -6.30 -4.13
CA VAL A 297 2.90 -6.35 -3.67
C VAL A 297 3.51 -4.96 -3.75
N ASN A 298 4.09 -4.53 -2.64
CA ASN A 298 4.89 -3.31 -2.54
C ASN A 298 6.36 -3.69 -2.54
N ILE A 299 7.09 -3.36 -3.62
CA ILE A 299 8.51 -3.67 -3.74
C ILE A 299 9.35 -2.55 -3.16
N HIS A 300 10.21 -2.91 -2.24
CA HIS A 300 11.17 -2.09 -1.51
C HIS A 300 12.62 -2.52 -1.75
N GLY A 301 13.54 -1.83 -1.11
CA GLY A 301 14.96 -2.16 -1.06
C GLY A 301 15.63 -1.55 0.17
N GLY A 302 16.71 -2.16 0.60
CA GLY A 302 17.44 -1.87 1.83
C GLY A 302 17.64 -3.13 2.66
N ALA A 303 16.89 -4.19 2.33
CA ALA A 303 16.95 -5.54 2.87
C ALA A 303 16.57 -6.56 1.80
N GLU A 304 16.55 -7.85 2.15
CA GLU A 304 16.15 -8.96 1.29
C GLU A 304 15.23 -9.89 2.07
N VAL A 305 13.91 -9.65 2.00
CA VAL A 305 12.90 -10.41 2.76
C VAL A 305 11.50 -10.28 2.16
N CYS A 306 10.71 -11.35 2.26
CA CYS A 306 9.25 -11.30 2.12
C CYS A 306 8.65 -10.92 3.48
N ASN A 307 8.07 -9.74 3.58
CA ASN A 307 7.39 -9.26 4.75
C ASN A 307 5.88 -9.37 4.54
N TYR A 308 5.19 -10.18 5.36
CA TYR A 308 3.74 -10.34 5.34
C TYR A 308 3.09 -9.63 6.55
N PRO A 309 1.80 -9.24 6.46
CA PRO A 309 1.13 -8.48 7.49
C PRO A 309 1.02 -9.26 8.82
N TRP A 310 1.02 -8.55 9.93
CA TRP A 310 0.85 -7.11 10.05
C TRP A 310 2.18 -6.40 10.27
N ASP A 311 2.24 -5.10 9.90
CA ASP A 311 3.37 -4.24 10.25
C ASP A 311 3.18 -3.56 11.62
N CYS A 312 1.93 -3.24 12.00
CA CYS A 312 1.61 -2.55 13.25
C CYS A 312 1.41 -3.49 14.47
N TRP A 313 1.36 -4.79 14.27
CA TRP A 313 1.28 -5.80 15.33
C TRP A 313 2.35 -6.88 15.17
N GLN A 314 2.97 -7.24 16.28
CA GLN A 314 3.77 -8.47 16.34
C GLN A 314 2.86 -9.71 16.24
N SER A 315 3.38 -10.81 15.72
CA SER A 315 2.63 -12.07 15.58
C SER A 315 2.05 -12.58 16.90
N GLY A 316 2.75 -12.36 18.02
CA GLY A 316 2.26 -12.68 19.37
C GLY A 316 1.11 -11.80 19.88
N GLN A 317 0.84 -10.66 19.22
CA GLN A 317 -0.27 -9.75 19.54
C GLN A 317 -1.48 -10.02 18.64
N ARG A 318 -1.25 -10.12 17.34
CA ARG A 318 -2.27 -10.39 16.33
C ARG A 318 -1.65 -11.00 15.09
N GLU A 319 -2.10 -12.18 14.71
CA GLU A 319 -1.76 -12.79 13.43
C GLU A 319 -2.82 -12.43 12.37
N HIS A 320 -2.41 -12.34 11.11
CA HIS A 320 -3.37 -12.22 10.01
C HIS A 320 -4.09 -13.55 9.82
N CYS A 321 -5.37 -13.51 9.62
CA CYS A 321 -6.22 -14.70 9.47
C CYS A 321 -5.86 -15.56 8.26
N ASP A 322 -5.30 -14.98 7.19
CA ASP A 322 -4.76 -15.69 6.03
C ASP A 322 -3.24 -15.98 6.14
N LYS A 323 -2.69 -16.05 7.35
CA LYS A 323 -1.25 -16.28 7.57
C LYS A 323 -0.70 -17.46 6.77
N ASP A 324 -1.41 -18.59 6.77
CA ASP A 324 -0.94 -19.79 6.06
C ASP A 324 -0.87 -19.57 4.55
N TRP A 325 -1.80 -18.80 3.99
CA TRP A 325 -1.76 -18.40 2.59
C TRP A 325 -0.55 -17.49 2.31
N PHE A 326 -0.28 -16.49 3.16
CA PHE A 326 0.90 -15.63 3.00
C PHE A 326 2.20 -16.43 3.05
N LEU A 327 2.30 -17.35 4.01
CA LEU A 327 3.49 -18.21 4.14
C LEU A 327 3.70 -19.09 2.91
N GLU A 328 2.64 -19.69 2.38
CA GLU A 328 2.72 -20.53 1.17
C GLU A 328 3.19 -19.73 -0.05
N ILE A 329 2.59 -18.56 -0.29
CA ILE A 329 2.96 -17.70 -1.43
C ILE A 329 4.39 -17.18 -1.28
N CYS A 330 4.79 -16.74 -0.08
CA CYS A 330 6.16 -16.29 0.19
C CYS A 330 7.17 -17.44 0.03
N ASN A 331 6.88 -18.65 0.52
CA ASN A 331 7.75 -19.81 0.36
C ASN A 331 7.92 -20.20 -1.11
N SER A 332 6.85 -20.17 -1.89
CA SER A 332 6.90 -20.41 -3.34
C SER A 332 7.79 -19.38 -4.04
N PHE A 333 7.62 -18.08 -3.73
CA PHE A 333 8.47 -17.03 -4.27
C PHE A 333 9.95 -17.21 -3.92
N ILE A 334 10.26 -17.46 -2.64
CA ILE A 334 11.63 -17.67 -2.18
C ILE A 334 12.26 -18.90 -2.85
N SER A 335 11.49 -19.97 -3.07
CA SER A 335 11.95 -21.14 -3.80
C SER A 335 12.38 -20.81 -5.23
N ASP A 336 11.54 -20.07 -5.96
CA ASP A 336 11.85 -19.62 -7.33
C ASP A 336 13.08 -18.71 -7.38
N VAL A 337 13.19 -17.79 -6.43
CA VAL A 337 14.33 -16.86 -6.34
C VAL A 337 15.63 -17.61 -6.05
N ARG A 338 15.62 -18.56 -5.12
CA ARG A 338 16.80 -19.34 -4.72
C ARG A 338 17.30 -20.31 -5.80
N GLU A 339 16.50 -20.62 -6.80
CA GLU A 339 16.92 -21.41 -7.95
C GLU A 339 18.00 -20.69 -8.80
N PHE A 340 17.95 -19.34 -8.87
CA PHE A 340 18.80 -18.54 -9.75
C PHE A 340 19.73 -17.57 -9.00
N SER A 341 19.66 -17.50 -7.67
CA SER A 341 20.42 -16.57 -6.85
C SER A 341 21.48 -17.26 -5.99
N PRO A 342 22.46 -16.52 -5.44
CA PRO A 342 23.34 -17.03 -4.40
C PRO A 342 22.55 -17.53 -3.17
N ILE A 343 23.14 -18.47 -2.44
CA ILE A 343 22.48 -19.14 -1.30
C ILE A 343 22.16 -18.19 -0.14
N ASP A 344 22.89 -17.09 -0.03
CA ASP A 344 22.72 -16.04 0.98
C ASP A 344 21.75 -14.93 0.57
N TYR A 345 21.20 -14.99 -0.63
CA TYR A 345 20.18 -14.03 -1.06
C TYR A 345 18.85 -14.33 -0.35
N PHE A 346 18.17 -13.30 0.16
CA PHE A 346 17.01 -13.40 1.04
C PHE A 346 17.30 -14.14 2.37
N THR A 347 18.42 -13.78 3.03
CA THR A 347 18.76 -14.35 4.35
C THR A 347 19.21 -13.31 5.38
N ASP A 348 19.23 -12.03 5.06
CA ASP A 348 19.75 -10.96 5.91
C ASP A 348 18.83 -10.59 7.09
N VAL A 349 17.53 -10.76 6.95
CA VAL A 349 16.53 -10.52 8.00
C VAL A 349 16.11 -11.83 8.68
N SER A 350 15.86 -12.86 7.87
CA SER A 350 15.43 -14.17 8.32
C SER A 350 16.06 -15.26 7.44
N TYR A 351 16.53 -16.35 8.04
CA TYR A 351 17.10 -17.46 7.27
C TYR A 351 16.09 -18.08 6.28
N SER A 352 14.80 -18.05 6.61
CA SER A 352 13.74 -18.49 5.69
C SER A 352 13.55 -17.53 4.52
N GLY A 353 13.95 -16.27 4.66
CA GLY A 353 13.64 -15.18 3.73
C GLY A 353 12.24 -14.58 3.95
N ILE A 354 11.55 -14.96 5.04
CA ILE A 354 10.17 -14.56 5.33
C ILE A 354 10.09 -14.05 6.76
N THR A 355 9.34 -12.98 6.98
CA THR A 355 9.05 -12.45 8.31
C THR A 355 7.64 -11.88 8.38
N ASN A 356 7.04 -11.90 9.59
CA ASN A 356 5.95 -10.98 9.90
C ASN A 356 6.53 -9.56 10.07
N GLY A 357 5.84 -8.54 9.58
CA GLY A 357 6.34 -7.16 9.62
C GLY A 357 6.61 -6.67 11.02
N GLY A 358 5.64 -6.81 11.93
CA GLY A 358 5.77 -6.40 13.32
C GLY A 358 6.82 -7.18 14.10
N ASP A 359 7.11 -8.44 13.71
CA ASP A 359 8.21 -9.22 14.31
C ASP A 359 9.58 -8.73 13.83
N TRP A 360 9.67 -8.17 12.65
CA TRP A 360 10.89 -7.49 12.20
C TRP A 360 11.06 -6.17 12.95
N TYR A 361 10.12 -5.26 12.80
CA TYR A 361 9.93 -4.07 13.65
C TYR A 361 8.57 -3.43 13.41
N VAL A 362 7.92 -3.00 14.49
CA VAL A 362 6.61 -2.37 14.41
C VAL A 362 6.70 -1.00 13.72
N ILE A 363 5.84 -0.80 12.72
CA ILE A 363 5.61 0.49 12.09
C ILE A 363 4.12 0.77 11.98
N ASN A 364 3.76 2.04 11.91
CA ASN A 364 2.39 2.49 11.73
C ASN A 364 2.26 3.27 10.42
N GLY A 365 1.08 3.23 9.82
CA GLY A 365 0.79 3.94 8.59
C GLY A 365 1.40 3.33 7.33
N SER A 366 1.69 2.04 7.35
CA SER A 366 2.19 1.33 6.17
C SER A 366 1.08 1.10 5.13
N ARG A 367 1.48 1.05 3.85
CA ARG A 367 0.56 0.71 2.78
C ARG A 367 0.09 -0.75 2.88
N GLN A 368 0.96 -1.66 3.34
CA GLN A 368 0.63 -3.05 3.55
C GLN A 368 -0.56 -3.22 4.50
N ASP A 369 -0.52 -2.60 5.68
CA ASP A 369 -1.62 -2.68 6.65
C ASP A 369 -2.89 -1.98 6.15
N TYR A 370 -2.75 -0.84 5.45
CA TYR A 370 -3.88 -0.16 4.83
C TYR A 370 -4.62 -1.06 3.82
N HIS A 371 -3.90 -1.73 2.93
CA HIS A 371 -4.49 -2.62 1.93
C HIS A 371 -5.16 -3.83 2.58
N ASN A 372 -4.50 -4.48 3.52
CA ASN A 372 -5.05 -5.66 4.20
C ASN A 372 -6.25 -5.29 5.09
N TYR A 373 -6.11 -4.27 5.95
CA TYR A 373 -7.11 -3.97 6.96
C TYR A 373 -8.31 -3.21 6.42
N PHE A 374 -8.11 -2.17 5.60
CA PHE A 374 -9.21 -1.31 5.14
C PHE A 374 -9.78 -1.74 3.79
N LEU A 375 -8.96 -2.29 2.89
CA LEU A 375 -9.38 -2.64 1.54
C LEU A 375 -9.62 -4.14 1.33
N ARG A 376 -9.22 -5.00 2.27
CA ARG A 376 -9.31 -6.46 2.16
C ARG A 376 -8.51 -7.02 0.98
N CYS A 377 -7.53 -6.28 0.50
CA CYS A 377 -6.56 -6.67 -0.50
C CYS A 377 -5.37 -7.34 0.20
N ARG A 378 -4.98 -8.54 -0.24
CA ARG A 378 -3.83 -9.26 0.35
C ARG A 378 -2.54 -8.67 -0.17
N GLU A 379 -1.95 -7.76 0.59
CA GLU A 379 -0.68 -7.13 0.25
C GLU A 379 0.46 -7.68 1.09
N ILE A 380 1.61 -7.88 0.42
CA ILE A 380 2.90 -8.10 1.07
C ILE A 380 3.90 -7.03 0.65
N THR A 381 4.95 -6.86 1.47
CA THR A 381 6.12 -6.07 1.14
C THR A 381 7.27 -6.99 0.75
N LEU A 382 7.88 -6.74 -0.42
CA LEU A 382 9.08 -7.43 -0.88
C LEU A 382 10.28 -6.48 -0.83
N GLU A 383 11.20 -6.73 0.06
CA GLU A 383 12.52 -6.12 0.07
C GLU A 383 13.44 -6.96 -0.82
N ILE A 384 13.94 -6.39 -1.92
CA ILE A 384 14.58 -7.19 -2.98
C ILE A 384 16.07 -6.93 -3.18
N SER A 385 16.67 -6.04 -2.41
CA SER A 385 18.10 -5.74 -2.50
C SER A 385 18.60 -5.02 -1.26
N THR A 386 19.73 -5.44 -0.72
CA THR A 386 20.39 -4.76 0.41
C THR A 386 20.87 -3.35 0.04
N SER A 387 21.18 -3.10 -1.23
CA SER A 387 21.49 -1.75 -1.74
C SER A 387 20.24 -1.10 -2.32
N LYS A 388 19.85 0.07 -1.79
CA LYS A 388 18.68 0.83 -2.27
C LYS A 388 18.81 1.28 -3.72
N THR A 389 20.01 1.75 -4.09
CA THR A 389 20.34 2.16 -5.47
C THR A 389 21.64 1.44 -5.89
N PRO A 390 21.57 0.17 -6.30
CA PRO A 390 22.75 -0.58 -6.70
C PRO A 390 23.41 0.01 -7.96
N GLN A 391 24.69 -0.34 -8.20
CA GLN A 391 25.32 0.00 -9.46
C GLN A 391 24.48 -0.52 -10.63
N ALA A 392 24.22 0.32 -11.61
CA ALA A 392 23.31 0.02 -12.72
C ALA A 392 23.69 -1.26 -13.51
N SER A 393 24.98 -1.59 -13.57
CA SER A 393 25.49 -2.84 -14.16
C SER A 393 25.03 -4.12 -13.43
N LEU A 394 24.52 -4.01 -12.20
CA LEU A 394 23.99 -5.13 -11.42
C LEU A 394 22.49 -5.36 -11.64
N LEU A 395 21.77 -4.41 -12.21
CA LEU A 395 20.32 -4.51 -12.44
C LEU A 395 19.90 -5.76 -13.25
N PRO A 396 20.63 -6.15 -14.34
CA PRO A 396 20.28 -7.39 -15.04
C PRO A 396 20.36 -8.65 -14.19
N ARG A 397 21.23 -8.65 -13.17
CA ARG A 397 21.38 -9.77 -12.24
C ARG A 397 20.18 -9.90 -11.28
N TYR A 398 19.62 -8.78 -10.80
CA TYR A 398 18.39 -8.80 -10.00
C TYR A 398 17.23 -9.38 -10.79
N TRP A 399 17.12 -9.06 -12.07
CA TRP A 399 16.11 -9.70 -12.93
C TRP A 399 16.33 -11.22 -13.07
N LEU A 400 17.58 -11.66 -13.22
CA LEU A 400 17.88 -13.09 -13.28
C LEU A 400 17.39 -13.82 -12.01
N TYR A 401 17.54 -13.20 -10.86
CA TYR A 401 17.12 -13.78 -9.58
C TYR A 401 15.59 -13.74 -9.39
N LEU A 402 14.95 -12.63 -9.78
CA LEU A 402 13.59 -12.29 -9.37
C LEU A 402 12.54 -12.57 -10.46
N GLY A 403 12.90 -12.52 -11.74
CA GLY A 403 11.94 -12.46 -12.84
C GLY A 403 10.97 -13.63 -12.86
N LYS A 404 11.46 -14.88 -12.70
CA LYS A 404 10.61 -16.07 -12.60
C LYS A 404 9.69 -15.99 -11.37
N GLY A 405 10.26 -15.66 -10.22
CA GLY A 405 9.52 -15.55 -8.97
C GLY A 405 8.40 -14.50 -9.04
N LEU A 406 8.64 -13.34 -9.68
CA LEU A 406 7.61 -12.31 -9.83
C LEU A 406 6.45 -12.76 -10.74
N VAL A 407 6.71 -13.47 -11.83
CA VAL A 407 5.66 -14.02 -12.69
C VAL A 407 4.87 -15.09 -11.93
N ASN A 408 5.55 -16.05 -11.29
CA ASN A 408 4.94 -17.12 -10.53
C ASN A 408 4.18 -16.60 -9.30
N PHE A 409 4.64 -15.51 -8.70
CA PHE A 409 3.92 -14.87 -7.58
C PHE A 409 2.49 -14.50 -8.00
N VAL A 410 2.33 -13.85 -9.15
CA VAL A 410 0.99 -13.52 -9.68
C VAL A 410 0.18 -14.79 -9.91
N SER A 411 0.72 -15.76 -10.63
CA SER A 411 0.04 -17.01 -10.94
C SER A 411 -0.41 -17.78 -9.69
N ASN A 412 0.46 -17.85 -8.66
CA ASN A 412 0.16 -18.58 -7.44
C ASN A 412 -0.82 -17.83 -6.52
N SER A 413 -0.70 -16.50 -6.41
CA SER A 413 -1.53 -15.70 -5.52
C SER A 413 -2.94 -15.43 -6.06
N THR A 414 -3.17 -15.67 -7.34
CA THR A 414 -4.50 -15.52 -7.98
C THR A 414 -5.25 -16.85 -8.12
N LYS A 415 -4.84 -17.87 -7.36
CA LYS A 415 -5.60 -19.10 -7.16
C LYS A 415 -6.62 -18.94 -6.03
N GLY A 416 -7.73 -19.65 -6.12
CA GLY A 416 -8.77 -19.61 -5.10
C GLY A 416 -10.17 -19.78 -5.65
N MET A 417 -11.09 -18.96 -5.18
CA MET A 417 -12.49 -18.93 -5.61
C MET A 417 -12.80 -17.61 -6.29
N LYS A 418 -13.45 -17.66 -7.44
CA LYS A 418 -13.94 -16.47 -8.15
C LYS A 418 -15.36 -16.72 -8.70
N GLY A 419 -16.04 -15.67 -9.11
CA GLY A 419 -17.35 -15.83 -9.74
C GLY A 419 -18.13 -14.54 -9.81
N ILE A 420 -19.44 -14.69 -10.00
CA ILE A 420 -20.40 -13.58 -10.08
C ILE A 420 -21.57 -13.86 -9.13
N VAL A 421 -21.94 -12.86 -8.32
CA VAL A 421 -23.15 -12.91 -7.51
C VAL A 421 -24.29 -12.22 -8.23
N LYS A 422 -25.45 -12.90 -8.30
CA LYS A 422 -26.66 -12.40 -8.96
C LYS A 422 -27.89 -12.57 -8.08
N ASP A 423 -28.87 -11.72 -8.28
CA ASP A 423 -30.22 -11.93 -7.77
C ASP A 423 -30.87 -13.13 -8.47
N SER A 424 -31.47 -14.04 -7.71
CA SER A 424 -31.98 -15.31 -8.20
C SER A 424 -33.24 -15.17 -9.08
N VAL A 425 -33.94 -14.03 -9.02
CA VAL A 425 -35.17 -13.76 -9.75
C VAL A 425 -34.91 -12.87 -10.96
N SER A 426 -34.28 -11.73 -10.75
CA SER A 426 -34.02 -10.75 -11.82
C SER A 426 -32.78 -11.05 -12.64
N SER A 427 -31.89 -11.94 -12.16
CA SER A 427 -30.58 -12.23 -12.75
C SER A 427 -29.63 -11.00 -12.79
N LEU A 428 -30.00 -9.89 -12.16
CA LEU A 428 -29.12 -8.72 -12.04
C LEU A 428 -27.94 -9.03 -11.15
N VAL A 429 -26.78 -8.49 -11.51
CA VAL A 429 -25.56 -8.61 -10.69
C VAL A 429 -25.72 -7.86 -9.37
N LEU A 430 -25.10 -8.39 -8.32
CA LEU A 430 -25.16 -7.82 -6.98
C LEU A 430 -23.78 -7.31 -6.55
N ASP A 431 -23.66 -5.98 -6.42
CA ASP A 431 -22.50 -5.33 -5.81
C ASP A 431 -22.55 -5.45 -4.28
N SER A 432 -21.36 -5.35 -3.65
CA SER A 432 -21.20 -5.23 -2.19
C SER A 432 -21.84 -6.39 -1.41
N VAL A 433 -21.87 -7.58 -2.00
CA VAL A 433 -22.18 -8.82 -1.27
C VAL A 433 -20.95 -9.19 -0.46
N ARG A 434 -21.10 -9.36 0.85
CA ARG A 434 -20.04 -9.83 1.74
C ARG A 434 -19.87 -11.34 1.57
N ILE A 435 -18.64 -11.77 1.39
CA ILE A 435 -18.24 -13.16 1.12
C ILE A 435 -17.24 -13.58 2.19
N GLU A 436 -17.64 -14.51 3.05
CA GLU A 436 -16.89 -14.97 4.22
C GLU A 436 -16.61 -16.47 4.14
N ILE A 437 -15.47 -16.87 4.68
CA ILE A 437 -15.18 -18.28 4.95
C ILE A 437 -15.73 -18.59 6.36
N GLU A 438 -16.64 -19.54 6.46
CA GLU A 438 -17.25 -19.88 7.75
C GLU A 438 -16.27 -20.51 8.72
N ASN A 439 -16.51 -20.33 10.01
CA ASN A 439 -15.73 -20.86 11.14
C ASN A 439 -14.33 -20.27 11.30
N ILE A 440 -13.99 -19.23 10.56
CA ILE A 440 -12.80 -18.42 10.80
C ILE A 440 -13.30 -17.04 11.24
N ASN A 441 -13.29 -16.79 12.54
CA ASN A 441 -13.94 -15.64 13.20
C ASN A 441 -13.04 -14.40 13.18
N GLU A 442 -12.61 -13.95 12.00
CA GLU A 442 -11.78 -12.75 11.93
C GLU A 442 -12.29 -11.77 10.88
N ASP A 443 -12.21 -10.47 11.21
CA ASP A 443 -12.80 -9.40 10.43
C ASP A 443 -12.17 -9.23 9.04
N GLU A 444 -10.94 -9.72 8.82
CA GLU A 444 -10.17 -9.55 7.59
C GLU A 444 -10.40 -10.64 6.54
N LEU A 445 -11.13 -11.70 6.88
CA LEU A 445 -11.33 -12.84 5.96
C LEU A 445 -12.33 -12.59 4.84
N PHE A 446 -13.25 -11.67 5.02
CA PHE A 446 -14.25 -11.40 4.01
C PHE A 446 -13.71 -10.56 2.85
N VAL A 447 -14.34 -10.73 1.70
CA VAL A 447 -14.22 -9.83 0.54
C VAL A 447 -15.62 -9.38 0.12
N TYR A 448 -15.70 -8.43 -0.80
CA TYR A 448 -16.97 -7.97 -1.36
C TYR A 448 -17.04 -8.21 -2.86
N SER A 449 -18.24 -8.54 -3.38
CA SER A 449 -18.48 -8.47 -4.82
C SER A 449 -18.33 -7.04 -5.33
N LYS A 450 -17.88 -6.90 -6.58
CA LYS A 450 -17.64 -5.62 -7.27
C LYS A 450 -18.92 -5.14 -7.96
N ALA A 451 -18.91 -3.94 -8.54
CA ALA A 451 -20.09 -3.33 -9.19
C ALA A 451 -20.68 -4.17 -10.34
N ASP A 452 -19.87 -5.00 -10.99
CA ASP A 452 -20.27 -5.98 -12.01
C ASP A 452 -20.69 -7.34 -11.42
N GLY A 453 -20.80 -7.42 -10.09
CA GLY A 453 -21.13 -8.64 -9.35
C GLY A 453 -19.97 -9.61 -9.21
N SER A 454 -18.83 -9.35 -9.84
CA SER A 454 -17.67 -10.22 -9.78
C SER A 454 -17.04 -10.24 -8.40
N TYR A 455 -16.45 -11.37 -8.03
CA TYR A 455 -15.67 -11.50 -6.79
C TYR A 455 -14.47 -12.44 -7.02
N PHE A 456 -13.47 -12.24 -6.18
CA PHE A 456 -12.35 -13.16 -6.05
C PHE A 456 -11.96 -13.27 -4.57
N ARG A 457 -11.65 -14.49 -4.13
CA ARG A 457 -11.11 -14.81 -2.81
C ARG A 457 -9.91 -15.74 -2.98
N ALA A 458 -8.72 -15.23 -2.70
CA ALA A 458 -7.50 -16.03 -2.68
C ALA A 458 -7.58 -17.11 -1.59
N LEU A 459 -7.38 -18.37 -1.94
CA LEU A 459 -7.47 -19.53 -1.04
C LEU A 459 -6.40 -20.56 -1.41
N LEU A 460 -5.91 -21.28 -0.42
CA LEU A 460 -5.14 -22.50 -0.62
C LEU A 460 -6.04 -23.66 -1.06
N ASP A 461 -5.41 -24.79 -1.36
CA ASP A 461 -6.13 -26.03 -1.62
C ASP A 461 -6.99 -26.42 -0.43
N GLY A 462 -8.21 -26.84 -0.68
CA GLY A 462 -9.08 -27.25 0.40
C GLY A 462 -10.56 -27.18 0.05
N THR A 463 -11.36 -27.53 1.03
CA THR A 463 -12.83 -27.41 0.95
C THR A 463 -13.31 -26.42 1.99
N TYR A 464 -14.04 -25.41 1.54
CA TYR A 464 -14.44 -24.27 2.32
C TYR A 464 -15.96 -24.12 2.37
N GLN A 465 -16.51 -23.82 3.54
CA GLN A 465 -17.87 -23.35 3.68
C GLN A 465 -17.85 -21.83 3.52
N VAL A 466 -18.59 -21.33 2.55
CA VAL A 466 -18.59 -19.93 2.17
C VAL A 466 -19.98 -19.35 2.35
N LYS A 467 -20.05 -18.25 3.08
CA LYS A 467 -21.26 -17.49 3.30
C LYS A 467 -21.27 -16.22 2.46
N PHE A 468 -22.37 -15.99 1.74
CA PHE A 468 -22.68 -14.76 1.03
C PHE A 468 -23.80 -14.04 1.75
N SER A 469 -23.59 -12.78 2.13
CA SER A 469 -24.60 -11.99 2.84
C SER A 469 -24.70 -10.58 2.25
N LYS A 470 -25.93 -10.06 2.22
CA LYS A 470 -26.25 -8.70 1.78
C LYS A 470 -27.57 -8.27 2.37
N ASP A 471 -27.66 -7.00 2.81
CA ASP A 471 -28.92 -6.44 3.30
C ASP A 471 -30.04 -6.58 2.27
N GLY A 472 -31.21 -7.06 2.69
CA GLY A 472 -32.35 -7.32 1.83
C GLY A 472 -32.30 -8.67 1.08
N TYR A 473 -31.35 -9.54 1.41
CA TYR A 473 -31.21 -10.88 0.84
C TYR A 473 -31.12 -11.94 1.94
N GLU A 474 -31.59 -13.15 1.61
CA GLU A 474 -31.34 -14.33 2.46
C GLU A 474 -29.85 -14.71 2.34
N ASP A 475 -29.23 -15.05 3.48
CA ASP A 475 -27.85 -15.54 3.48
C ASP A 475 -27.74 -16.81 2.63
N LYS A 476 -26.73 -16.86 1.77
CA LYS A 476 -26.45 -18.02 0.91
C LYS A 476 -25.18 -18.71 1.36
N HIS A 477 -25.29 -20.01 1.63
CA HIS A 477 -24.15 -20.86 2.01
C HIS A 477 -23.86 -21.85 0.90
N ILE A 478 -22.58 -21.98 0.54
CA ILE A 478 -22.09 -22.95 -0.45
C ILE A 478 -20.84 -23.64 0.06
N CYS A 479 -20.64 -24.88 -0.40
CA CYS A 479 -19.39 -25.61 -0.17
C CYS A 479 -18.56 -25.56 -1.45
N VAL A 480 -17.33 -25.01 -1.36
CA VAL A 480 -16.43 -24.82 -2.50
C VAL A 480 -15.17 -25.64 -2.28
N SER A 481 -14.76 -26.41 -3.29
CA SER A 481 -13.47 -27.11 -3.29
C SER A 481 -12.50 -26.42 -4.24
N VAL A 482 -11.37 -25.96 -3.70
CA VAL A 482 -10.26 -25.37 -4.44
C VAL A 482 -9.20 -26.44 -4.63
N ALA A 483 -8.87 -26.74 -5.90
CA ALA A 483 -7.85 -27.73 -6.25
C ALA A 483 -6.44 -27.12 -6.25
N SER A 484 -5.42 -27.97 -6.06
CA SER A 484 -3.99 -27.58 -5.90
C SER A 484 -3.43 -26.68 -7.01
N ASN A 485 -4.01 -26.68 -8.18
CA ASN A 485 -3.51 -25.93 -9.33
C ASN A 485 -4.59 -25.10 -10.02
N GLY A 486 -5.70 -24.79 -9.31
CA GLY A 486 -6.85 -24.21 -9.97
C GLY A 486 -7.51 -23.08 -9.21
N THR A 487 -8.36 -22.38 -9.96
CA THR A 487 -9.34 -21.44 -9.43
C THR A 487 -10.72 -21.99 -9.71
N THR A 488 -11.52 -22.15 -8.67
CA THR A 488 -12.90 -22.60 -8.81
C THR A 488 -13.79 -21.41 -9.14
N GLU A 489 -14.61 -21.53 -10.18
CA GLU A 489 -15.55 -20.48 -10.58
C GLU A 489 -16.98 -20.87 -10.22
N GLU A 490 -17.65 -19.98 -9.44
CA GLU A 490 -19.01 -20.19 -8.94
C GLU A 490 -19.91 -19.01 -9.26
N VAL A 491 -21.06 -19.27 -9.87
CA VAL A 491 -22.14 -18.29 -10.01
C VAL A 491 -23.10 -18.44 -8.84
N VAL A 492 -23.15 -17.43 -7.97
CA VAL A 492 -23.96 -17.48 -6.75
C VAL A 492 -25.26 -16.72 -6.96
N LEU A 493 -26.38 -17.42 -6.78
CA LEU A 493 -27.72 -16.84 -6.85
C LEU A 493 -28.25 -16.59 -5.44
N MET A 494 -28.46 -15.31 -5.09
CA MET A 494 -29.03 -14.89 -3.81
C MET A 494 -30.51 -14.56 -3.96
N LYS A 495 -31.31 -14.94 -2.97
CA LYS A 495 -32.76 -14.71 -2.95
C LYS A 495 -33.05 -13.47 -2.11
N SER A 496 -33.78 -12.49 -2.67
CA SER A 496 -34.28 -11.33 -1.93
C SER A 496 -35.24 -11.75 -0.82
N THR A 497 -35.13 -11.10 0.33
CA THR A 497 -36.08 -11.27 1.45
C THR A 497 -37.40 -10.53 1.21
N ASP A 498 -37.45 -9.62 0.26
CA ASP A 498 -38.69 -8.92 -0.10
C ASP A 498 -39.64 -9.84 -0.88
N VAL A 499 -40.67 -10.29 -0.19
CA VAL A 499 -41.67 -11.26 -0.67
C VAL A 499 -42.79 -10.56 -1.43
N SER A 500 -42.53 -10.01 -2.59
CA SER A 500 -43.58 -9.91 -3.62
C SER A 500 -43.02 -9.62 -5.02
N ILE A 501 -43.21 -10.56 -5.92
CA ILE A 501 -43.01 -10.39 -7.37
C ILE A 501 -43.80 -9.19 -7.92
N GLU A 502 -44.95 -8.88 -7.37
CA GLU A 502 -45.75 -7.71 -7.75
C GLU A 502 -45.13 -6.37 -7.28
N GLN A 503 -44.47 -6.34 -6.13
CA GLN A 503 -43.76 -5.13 -5.67
C GLN A 503 -42.43 -4.93 -6.41
N ALA A 504 -41.67 -6.00 -6.70
CA ALA A 504 -40.42 -5.91 -7.49
C ALA A 504 -40.68 -5.43 -8.94
N LEU A 505 -41.79 -5.81 -9.55
CA LEU A 505 -42.19 -5.30 -10.86
C LEU A 505 -42.76 -3.86 -10.79
N GLN A 506 -43.30 -3.43 -9.64
CA GLN A 506 -43.75 -2.04 -9.39
C GLN A 506 -42.59 -1.13 -8.97
N THR A 507 -41.51 -1.66 -8.40
CA THR A 507 -40.31 -0.90 -7.95
C THR A 507 -39.21 -0.87 -9.01
N MET A 508 -39.37 -1.42 -10.18
CA MET A 508 -38.61 -0.98 -11.37
C MET A 508 -39.01 0.46 -11.69
N ASP A 509 -38.71 1.33 -10.75
CA ASP A 509 -38.93 2.75 -10.87
C ASP A 509 -38.00 3.29 -11.99
N LYS A 510 -38.58 3.42 -13.18
CA LYS A 510 -37.94 4.07 -14.34
C LYS A 510 -37.75 5.55 -14.13
N SER A 511 -37.60 6.01 -12.88
CA SER A 511 -37.34 7.43 -12.63
C SER A 511 -36.02 7.81 -13.30
N LEU A 512 -36.12 8.36 -14.48
CA LEU A 512 -35.02 8.96 -15.23
C LEU A 512 -35.08 10.46 -15.03
N ILE A 513 -33.92 11.05 -14.79
CA ILE A 513 -33.78 12.51 -14.82
C ILE A 513 -33.36 12.92 -16.22
N TYR A 514 -34.13 13.79 -16.85
CA TYR A 514 -33.78 14.34 -18.15
C TYR A 514 -34.26 15.77 -18.33
N PRO A 515 -33.62 16.59 -19.20
CA PRO A 515 -32.35 16.28 -19.86
C PRO A 515 -31.20 16.24 -18.87
N ASN A 516 -30.13 15.51 -19.20
CA ASN A 516 -28.88 15.51 -18.44
C ASN A 516 -27.71 15.47 -19.44
N PRO A 517 -26.95 16.54 -19.62
CA PRO A 517 -27.02 17.84 -18.89
C PRO A 517 -28.31 18.60 -19.04
N ALA A 518 -28.66 19.36 -18.00
CA ALA A 518 -29.86 20.18 -17.93
C ALA A 518 -29.55 21.70 -17.90
N ASN A 519 -30.42 22.49 -18.53
CA ASN A 519 -30.30 23.95 -18.50
C ASN A 519 -31.23 24.55 -17.43
N ASP A 520 -32.51 24.69 -17.70
CA ASP A 520 -33.45 25.47 -16.86
C ASP A 520 -34.28 24.57 -15.93
N PHE A 521 -34.54 23.35 -16.34
CA PHE A 521 -35.35 22.39 -15.59
C PHE A 521 -34.87 20.97 -15.76
N LEU A 522 -35.23 20.14 -14.77
CA LEU A 522 -35.14 18.68 -14.81
C LEU A 522 -36.53 18.09 -14.86
N THR A 523 -36.75 17.14 -15.71
CA THR A 523 -37.97 16.33 -15.70
C THR A 523 -37.67 15.01 -14.99
N ILE A 524 -38.57 14.64 -14.09
CA ILE A 524 -38.56 13.33 -13.42
C ILE A 524 -39.96 12.71 -13.46
N GLU A 525 -40.05 11.43 -13.76
CA GLU A 525 -41.29 10.68 -13.71
C GLU A 525 -41.25 9.69 -12.54
N ILE A 526 -42.25 9.72 -11.68
CA ILE A 526 -42.31 8.89 -10.47
C ILE A 526 -43.68 8.22 -10.34
N ASN A 527 -43.70 7.02 -9.74
CA ASN A 527 -44.89 6.20 -9.58
C ASN A 527 -45.60 6.39 -8.22
N SER A 528 -44.96 7.07 -7.28
CA SER A 528 -45.52 7.36 -5.96
C SER A 528 -45.10 8.75 -5.49
N GLU A 529 -45.95 9.40 -4.69
CA GLU A 529 -45.61 10.68 -4.07
C GLU A 529 -44.28 10.59 -3.35
N SER A 530 -43.35 11.50 -3.65
CA SER A 530 -42.01 11.53 -3.12
C SER A 530 -41.59 12.96 -2.72
N TYR A 531 -40.56 13.05 -1.92
CA TYR A 531 -39.85 14.32 -1.63
C TYR A 531 -38.47 14.23 -2.27
N TYR A 532 -37.90 15.40 -2.61
CA TYR A 532 -36.55 15.43 -3.16
C TYR A 532 -35.68 16.50 -2.50
N ASP A 533 -34.37 16.21 -2.46
CA ASP A 533 -33.30 17.16 -2.15
C ASP A 533 -32.36 17.25 -3.34
N VAL A 534 -31.95 18.47 -3.69
CA VAL A 534 -30.82 18.72 -4.59
C VAL A 534 -29.62 19.17 -3.76
N ILE A 535 -28.50 18.50 -3.92
CA ILE A 535 -27.32 18.63 -3.06
C ILE A 535 -26.10 18.96 -3.93
N ASP A 536 -25.26 19.88 -3.47
CA ASP A 536 -23.97 20.17 -4.09
C ASP A 536 -22.89 19.13 -3.73
N SER A 537 -21.70 19.25 -4.33
CA SER A 537 -20.55 18.38 -4.09
C SER A 537 -20.02 18.38 -2.65
N ARG A 538 -20.42 19.36 -1.83
CA ARG A 538 -20.06 19.49 -0.40
C ARG A 538 -21.13 18.89 0.52
N GLY A 539 -22.21 18.35 -0.05
CA GLY A 539 -23.31 17.79 0.72
C GLY A 539 -24.34 18.81 1.22
N ILE A 540 -24.27 20.09 0.74
CA ILE A 540 -25.20 21.16 1.13
C ILE A 540 -26.48 21.02 0.30
N ILE A 541 -27.63 20.98 0.96
CA ILE A 541 -28.94 20.97 0.31
C ILE A 541 -29.21 22.36 -0.22
N LEU A 542 -29.37 22.47 -1.54
CA LEU A 542 -29.62 23.74 -2.24
C LEU A 542 -31.11 23.94 -2.59
N GLN A 543 -31.84 22.85 -2.77
CA GLN A 543 -33.25 22.88 -3.11
C GLN A 543 -33.94 21.61 -2.56
N GLN A 544 -35.19 21.79 -2.14
CA GLN A 544 -36.04 20.72 -1.66
C GLN A 544 -37.45 20.89 -2.21
N GLY A 545 -38.17 19.80 -2.35
CA GLY A 545 -39.58 19.88 -2.80
C GLY A 545 -40.31 18.55 -2.69
N ARG A 546 -41.56 18.58 -3.11
CA ARG A 546 -42.44 17.41 -3.24
C ARG A 546 -42.66 17.14 -4.73
N LEU A 547 -42.79 15.86 -5.06
CA LEU A 547 -43.12 15.37 -6.37
C LEU A 547 -44.45 14.62 -6.30
N ASP A 548 -45.32 14.88 -7.24
CA ASP A 548 -46.59 14.20 -7.39
C ASP A 548 -46.43 12.99 -8.34
N VAL A 549 -47.31 11.99 -8.24
CA VAL A 549 -47.30 10.83 -9.11
C VAL A 549 -47.36 11.29 -10.57
N GLY A 550 -46.49 10.68 -11.42
CA GLY A 550 -46.35 11.03 -12.82
C GLY A 550 -45.14 11.93 -13.09
N ARG A 551 -45.27 12.74 -14.13
CA ARG A 551 -44.19 13.59 -14.66
C ARG A 551 -44.11 14.91 -13.93
N ASN A 552 -42.94 15.21 -13.34
CA ASN A 552 -42.67 16.45 -12.62
C ASN A 552 -41.54 17.24 -13.29
N ASN A 553 -41.67 18.55 -13.35
CA ASN A 553 -40.63 19.46 -13.84
C ASN A 553 -40.08 20.29 -12.66
N ILE A 554 -38.82 20.11 -12.39
CA ILE A 554 -38.10 20.82 -11.32
C ILE A 554 -37.27 21.92 -11.94
N GLN A 555 -37.57 23.16 -11.56
CA GLN A 555 -36.83 24.32 -12.03
C GLN A 555 -35.48 24.40 -11.32
N ILE A 556 -34.38 24.51 -12.08
CA ILE A 556 -33.00 24.56 -11.60
C ILE A 556 -32.25 25.80 -12.09
N THR A 557 -32.96 26.85 -12.50
CA THR A 557 -32.37 28.11 -12.97
C THR A 557 -31.48 28.80 -11.93
N ASN A 558 -31.74 28.59 -10.65
CA ASN A 558 -30.97 29.16 -9.54
C ASN A 558 -29.67 28.42 -9.23
N LEU A 559 -29.42 27.25 -9.86
CA LEU A 559 -28.19 26.50 -9.68
C LEU A 559 -27.11 27.04 -10.63
N GLN A 560 -25.87 27.05 -10.14
CA GLN A 560 -24.71 27.36 -10.97
C GLN A 560 -24.36 26.16 -11.86
N ASN A 561 -23.50 26.35 -12.89
CA ASN A 561 -23.00 25.25 -13.69
C ASN A 561 -22.19 24.31 -12.79
N GLY A 562 -22.47 23.01 -12.83
CA GLY A 562 -21.84 22.04 -11.99
C GLY A 562 -22.58 20.69 -11.92
N THR A 563 -22.00 19.76 -11.20
CA THR A 563 -22.59 18.45 -10.93
C THR A 563 -23.34 18.46 -9.60
N TYR A 564 -24.54 17.91 -9.60
CA TYR A 564 -25.44 17.88 -8.45
C TYR A 564 -25.98 16.49 -8.22
N ILE A 565 -26.34 16.20 -6.99
CA ILE A 565 -26.96 14.95 -6.57
C ILE A 565 -28.41 15.25 -6.19
N MET A 566 -29.35 14.50 -6.75
CA MET A 566 -30.75 14.48 -6.35
C MET A 566 -31.04 13.24 -5.51
N ARG A 567 -31.58 13.41 -4.32
CA ARG A 567 -32.07 12.33 -3.45
C ARG A 567 -33.59 12.35 -3.44
N LEU A 568 -34.21 11.18 -3.61
CA LEU A 568 -35.64 10.98 -3.49
C LEU A 568 -35.96 10.28 -2.17
N TYR A 569 -37.03 10.70 -1.52
CA TYR A 569 -37.49 10.13 -0.26
C TYR A 569 -38.96 9.72 -0.36
N GLY A 570 -39.35 8.65 0.30
CA GLY A 570 -40.73 8.31 0.54
C GLY A 570 -41.42 9.26 1.54
N LYS A 571 -42.65 8.98 1.89
CA LYS A 571 -43.48 9.82 2.80
C LYS A 571 -42.87 9.99 4.19
N ASP A 572 -42.07 9.06 4.67
CA ASP A 572 -41.44 9.07 6.00
C ASP A 572 -40.19 9.96 6.09
N LYS A 573 -39.60 10.35 4.97
CA LYS A 573 -38.38 11.17 4.84
C LYS A 573 -37.16 10.69 5.63
N LYS A 574 -37.13 9.46 6.12
CA LYS A 574 -36.06 8.98 7.00
C LYS A 574 -34.79 8.60 6.25
N HIS A 575 -34.94 7.92 5.11
CA HIS A 575 -33.83 7.49 4.27
C HIS A 575 -34.13 7.77 2.80
N PRO A 576 -33.14 8.17 1.97
CA PRO A 576 -33.36 8.34 0.55
C PRO A 576 -33.62 6.99 -0.12
N ASN A 577 -34.72 6.86 -0.83
CA ASN A 577 -35.09 5.67 -1.59
C ASN A 577 -34.28 5.56 -2.89
N LYS A 578 -33.82 6.69 -3.42
CA LYS A 578 -33.05 6.77 -4.67
C LYS A 578 -32.14 8.00 -4.67
N THR A 579 -30.98 7.83 -5.29
CA THR A 579 -30.00 8.91 -5.50
C THR A 579 -29.61 8.92 -6.98
N MET A 580 -29.64 10.12 -7.59
CA MET A 580 -29.34 10.32 -9.01
C MET A 580 -28.42 11.52 -9.17
N THR A 581 -27.56 11.49 -10.17
CA THR A 581 -26.64 12.59 -10.47
C THR A 581 -27.06 13.30 -11.75
N PHE A 582 -27.02 14.64 -11.76
CA PHE A 582 -27.23 15.43 -12.97
C PHE A 582 -26.22 16.56 -13.09
N ILE A 583 -26.04 17.05 -14.31
CA ILE A 583 -25.14 18.15 -14.64
C ILE A 583 -26.01 19.37 -15.02
N LYS A 584 -25.84 20.48 -14.31
CA LYS A 584 -26.36 21.79 -14.70
C LYS A 584 -25.37 22.44 -15.66
N GLN A 585 -25.82 22.76 -16.86
CA GLN A 585 -24.99 23.41 -17.87
C GLN A 585 -25.86 24.42 -18.67
N VAL A 586 -25.52 25.67 -18.58
CA VAL A 586 -26.14 26.69 -19.42
C VAL A 586 -25.43 26.67 -20.78
N THR A 587 -26.13 26.22 -21.81
CA THR A 587 -25.69 26.41 -23.21
C THR A 587 -25.79 27.90 -23.56
N LYS A 588 -24.68 28.51 -23.94
CA LYS A 588 -24.64 29.90 -24.46
C LYS A 588 -25.35 30.00 -25.78
#